data_b0e4332c1cc92c9badf47d71f387f8fd
#
_entry.id   b0e4332c1cc92c9badf47d71f387f8fd
#
_cell.length_a   1.000
_cell.length_b   1.000
_cell.length_c   1.000
_cell.angle_alpha   90.00
_cell.angle_beta   90.00
_cell.angle_gamma   90.00
#
_symmetry.space_group_name_H-M   'P 1'
#
loop_
_entity.id
_entity.type
_entity.pdbx_description
1 polymer ?
#
loop_
_entity_poly.entity_id
_entity_poly.type
_entity_poly.pdbx_seq_one_letter_code
_entity_poly.pdbx_strand_id
1 'polypeptide(L)'
;MTNKKSVCSIKYTYTRYAGVDIEKYTRGIFEYAKEAFRELQPQMSEPGYGTDMPDYLDILLFKKDGSNFCKTDIERRAVNIPRDYQLEGLVVEIHITNCDGTRHKKIHRMDGPDSDRILRQSHARSIRNKEQLEQSEICGCFSCCRIFPPSEITDYIPDEPPTAECPYCHIDSVIGDASGFPITKEFLKKMKKRWF
;
A
#
# COMPACT_ATOMS: atom_id res chain seq x y z
N MET A 1 -42.75 -1.60 10.10
CA MET A 1 -41.75 -2.26 9.21
C MET A 1 -40.51 -1.40 9.23
N THR A 2 -39.42 -1.84 9.87
CA THR A 2 -38.15 -1.11 9.86
C THR A 2 -37.57 -1.19 8.45
N ASN A 3 -37.54 -0.05 7.77
CA ASN A 3 -36.98 0.06 6.42
C ASN A 3 -35.46 -0.16 6.52
N LYS A 4 -35.01 -1.42 6.45
CA LYS A 4 -33.61 -1.76 6.50
C LYS A 4 -32.95 -1.19 5.24
N LYS A 5 -31.94 -0.35 5.42
CA LYS A 5 -31.15 0.26 4.34
C LYS A 5 -29.98 -0.66 4.02
N SER A 6 -29.60 -0.73 2.73
CA SER A 6 -28.31 -1.31 2.36
C SER A 6 -27.22 -0.26 2.53
N VAL A 7 -26.07 -0.69 3.08
CA VAL A 7 -24.89 0.16 3.33
C VAL A 7 -23.67 -0.51 2.72
N CYS A 8 -22.86 0.27 2.02
CA CYS A 8 -21.56 -0.15 1.52
C CYS A 8 -20.49 0.84 2.00
N SER A 9 -19.42 0.32 2.59
CA SER A 9 -18.20 1.08 2.91
C SER A 9 -17.08 0.62 2.02
N ILE A 10 -16.38 1.59 1.41
CA ILE A 10 -15.17 1.36 0.61
C ILE A 10 -14.07 2.19 1.24
N LYS A 11 -12.97 1.54 1.63
CA LYS A 11 -11.81 2.19 2.20
C LYS A 11 -10.60 1.98 1.32
N TYR A 12 -9.96 3.07 0.92
CA TYR A 12 -8.67 3.07 0.26
C TYR A 12 -7.61 3.42 1.30
N THR A 13 -6.64 2.54 1.49
CA THR A 13 -5.53 2.77 2.43
C THR A 13 -4.22 2.81 1.66
N TYR A 14 -3.45 3.87 1.85
CA TYR A 14 -2.21 4.16 1.15
C TYR A 14 -1.02 3.90 2.06
N THR A 15 0.07 3.39 1.48
CA THR A 15 1.36 3.29 2.16
C THR A 15 2.29 4.38 1.62
N ARG A 16 2.91 5.14 2.50
CA ARG A 16 3.91 6.16 2.13
C ARG A 16 5.23 5.50 1.83
N TYR A 17 5.88 5.95 0.78
CA TYR A 17 7.24 5.58 0.41
C TYR A 17 8.07 6.81 0.11
N ALA A 18 9.38 6.73 0.29
CA ALA A 18 10.28 7.82 -0.06
C ALA A 18 10.13 8.22 -1.54
N GLY A 19 10.04 9.51 -1.80
CA GLY A 19 9.93 10.07 -3.14
C GLY A 19 8.60 9.85 -3.86
N VAL A 20 7.55 9.42 -3.15
CA VAL A 20 6.19 9.30 -3.69
C VAL A 20 5.34 10.50 -3.25
N ASP A 21 4.72 11.17 -4.21
CA ASP A 21 3.74 12.22 -3.97
C ASP A 21 2.38 11.58 -3.64
N ILE A 22 2.17 11.31 -2.35
CA ILE A 22 0.94 10.68 -1.86
C ILE A 22 -0.30 11.56 -2.12
N GLU A 23 -0.17 12.87 -2.08
CA GLU A 23 -1.28 13.81 -2.29
C GLU A 23 -1.84 13.66 -3.72
N LYS A 24 -0.99 13.54 -4.72
CA LYS A 24 -1.39 13.30 -6.11
C LYS A 24 -2.29 12.07 -6.23
N TYR A 25 -1.88 10.95 -5.65
CA TYR A 25 -2.63 9.69 -5.73
C TYR A 25 -3.93 9.74 -4.95
N THR A 26 -3.92 10.29 -3.74
CA THR A 26 -5.10 10.42 -2.89
C THR A 26 -6.15 11.30 -3.54
N ARG A 27 -5.76 12.45 -4.08
CA ARG A 27 -6.65 13.36 -4.79
C ARG A 27 -7.21 12.72 -6.07
N GLY A 28 -6.37 12.02 -6.83
CA GLY A 28 -6.82 11.32 -8.04
C GLY A 28 -7.85 10.24 -7.76
N ILE A 29 -7.69 9.45 -6.70
CA ILE A 29 -8.68 8.44 -6.31
C ILE A 29 -9.95 9.09 -5.77
N PHE A 30 -9.84 10.20 -5.03
CA PHE A 30 -10.99 10.96 -4.54
C PHE A 30 -11.89 11.43 -5.71
N GLU A 31 -11.31 12.07 -6.72
CA GLU A 31 -12.06 12.55 -7.88
C GLU A 31 -12.63 11.38 -8.71
N TYR A 32 -11.84 10.32 -8.90
CA TYR A 32 -12.33 9.11 -9.54
C TYR A 32 -13.54 8.51 -8.82
N ALA A 33 -13.48 8.37 -7.50
CA ALA A 33 -14.54 7.76 -6.71
C ALA A 33 -15.83 8.62 -6.71
N LYS A 34 -15.71 9.95 -6.68
CA LYS A 34 -16.85 10.85 -6.83
C LYS A 34 -17.62 10.58 -8.13
N GLU A 35 -16.90 10.41 -9.24
CA GLU A 35 -17.53 10.15 -10.53
C GLU A 35 -18.03 8.70 -10.63
N ALA A 36 -17.23 7.72 -10.22
CA ALA A 36 -17.57 6.30 -10.31
C ALA A 36 -18.81 5.90 -9.52
N PHE A 37 -19.12 6.62 -8.43
CA PHE A 37 -20.27 6.36 -7.57
C PHE A 37 -21.29 7.51 -7.52
N ARG A 38 -21.24 8.45 -8.47
CA ARG A 38 -22.02 9.68 -8.49
C ARG A 38 -23.52 9.45 -8.32
N GLU A 39 -24.09 8.45 -9.01
CA GLU A 39 -25.52 8.14 -8.93
C GLU A 39 -25.96 7.58 -7.56
N LEU A 40 -25.02 7.08 -6.76
CA LEU A 40 -25.25 6.59 -5.40
C LEU A 40 -25.06 7.68 -4.34
N GLN A 41 -24.76 8.91 -4.76
CA GLN A 41 -24.53 10.07 -3.88
C GLN A 41 -23.56 9.73 -2.73
N PRO A 42 -22.29 9.41 -3.01
CA PRO A 42 -21.35 8.93 -2.02
C PRO A 42 -21.11 9.97 -0.93
N GLN A 43 -21.12 9.54 0.33
CA GLN A 43 -20.56 10.32 1.42
C GLN A 43 -19.06 9.97 1.51
N MET A 44 -18.22 10.97 1.36
CA MET A 44 -16.78 10.79 1.32
C MET A 44 -16.13 11.64 2.40
N SER A 45 -15.14 11.09 3.10
CA SER A 45 -14.24 11.88 3.92
C SER A 45 -13.26 12.64 3.03
N GLU A 46 -12.85 13.83 3.45
CA GLU A 46 -11.65 14.44 2.86
C GLU A 46 -10.45 13.52 3.11
N PRO A 47 -9.51 13.45 2.15
CA PRO A 47 -8.32 12.63 2.32
C PRO A 47 -7.56 13.04 3.60
N GLY A 48 -7.35 12.10 4.51
CA GLY A 48 -6.58 12.34 5.72
C GLY A 48 -5.08 12.36 5.42
N TYR A 49 -4.41 13.46 5.77
CA TYR A 49 -2.95 13.61 5.68
C TYR A 49 -2.40 13.65 7.11
N GLY A 50 -2.08 12.49 7.69
CA GLY A 50 -1.47 12.40 9.02
C GLY A 50 0.01 12.02 8.95
N THR A 51 0.83 12.51 9.89
CA THR A 51 2.25 12.14 9.98
C THR A 51 2.44 10.72 10.53
N ASP A 52 1.51 10.23 11.36
CA ASP A 52 1.64 9.01 12.15
C ASP A 52 0.62 7.92 11.83
N MET A 53 -0.26 8.13 10.83
CA MET A 53 -1.28 7.17 10.41
C MET A 53 -1.19 6.91 8.90
N PRO A 54 -1.55 5.71 8.43
CA PRO A 54 -1.67 5.50 6.99
C PRO A 54 -2.73 6.45 6.43
N ASP A 55 -2.40 7.07 5.29
CA ASP A 55 -3.38 7.91 4.59
C ASP A 55 -4.52 7.04 4.08
N TYR A 56 -5.74 7.52 4.22
CA TYR A 56 -6.91 6.77 3.78
C TYR A 56 -8.00 7.68 3.24
N LEU A 57 -8.88 7.11 2.43
CA LEU A 57 -10.11 7.69 1.94
C LEU A 57 -11.24 6.72 2.23
N ASP A 58 -12.25 7.15 2.98
CA ASP A 58 -13.46 6.39 3.23
C ASP A 58 -14.62 6.89 2.37
N ILE A 59 -15.36 5.94 1.79
CA ILE A 59 -16.56 6.19 0.98
C ILE A 59 -17.72 5.38 1.58
N LEU A 60 -18.82 6.04 1.85
CA LEU A 60 -20.06 5.42 2.31
C LEU A 60 -21.14 5.59 1.24
N LEU A 61 -21.74 4.48 0.85
CA LEU A 61 -22.83 4.40 -0.11
C LEU A 61 -24.08 3.86 0.59
N PHE A 62 -25.24 4.41 0.24
CA PHE A 62 -26.51 4.02 0.83
C PHE A 62 -27.56 3.76 -0.26
N LYS A 63 -28.32 2.67 -0.12
CA LYS A 63 -29.56 2.45 -0.86
C LYS A 63 -30.75 2.54 0.10
N LYS A 64 -31.60 3.54 -0.14
CA LYS A 64 -32.78 3.83 0.70
C LYS A 64 -34.06 3.21 0.14
N ASP A 65 -34.03 2.71 -1.07
CA ASP A 65 -35.14 2.14 -1.83
C ASP A 65 -35.45 0.67 -1.46
N GLY A 66 -34.73 0.10 -0.49
CA GLY A 66 -34.88 -1.31 -0.09
C GLY A 66 -34.22 -2.30 -1.05
N SER A 67 -33.44 -1.84 -2.00
CA SER A 67 -32.68 -2.72 -2.90
C SER A 67 -31.30 -3.08 -2.33
N ASN A 68 -30.75 -4.20 -2.80
CA ASN A 68 -29.42 -4.66 -2.46
C ASN A 68 -28.34 -4.04 -3.37
N PHE A 69 -27.13 -3.92 -2.87
CA PHE A 69 -25.96 -3.66 -3.73
C PHE A 69 -25.60 -4.91 -4.53
N CYS A 70 -25.28 -4.72 -5.80
CA CYS A 70 -24.63 -5.74 -6.60
C CYS A 70 -23.13 -5.76 -6.25
N LYS A 71 -22.66 -6.82 -5.56
CA LYS A 71 -21.28 -6.94 -5.08
C LYS A 71 -20.26 -6.81 -6.21
N THR A 72 -20.51 -7.47 -7.34
CA THR A 72 -19.60 -7.47 -8.49
C THR A 72 -19.49 -6.08 -9.16
N ASP A 73 -20.57 -5.31 -9.18
CA ASP A 73 -20.57 -3.95 -9.70
C ASP A 73 -19.79 -3.01 -8.78
N ILE A 74 -20.04 -3.08 -7.47
CA ILE A 74 -19.29 -2.28 -6.49
C ILE A 74 -17.81 -2.64 -6.51
N GLU A 75 -17.45 -3.93 -6.50
CA GLU A 75 -16.05 -4.36 -6.58
C GLU A 75 -15.38 -3.82 -7.85
N ARG A 76 -16.00 -4.02 -9.00
CA ARG A 76 -15.47 -3.55 -10.29
C ARG A 76 -15.20 -2.05 -10.27
N ARG A 77 -16.14 -1.23 -9.80
CA ARG A 77 -15.97 0.22 -9.71
C ARG A 77 -14.90 0.60 -8.67
N ALA A 78 -14.88 -0.04 -7.52
CA ALA A 78 -13.91 0.28 -6.46
C ALA A 78 -12.45 0.01 -6.87
N VAL A 79 -12.21 -0.99 -7.75
CA VAL A 79 -10.84 -1.37 -8.16
C VAL A 79 -10.45 -0.88 -9.56
N ASN A 80 -11.40 -0.40 -10.37
CA ASN A 80 -11.12 0.09 -11.73
C ASN A 80 -10.57 1.53 -11.74
N ILE A 81 -9.72 1.83 -10.78
CA ILE A 81 -9.04 3.12 -10.65
C ILE A 81 -8.10 3.29 -11.82
N PRO A 82 -8.04 4.48 -12.47
CA PRO A 82 -7.05 4.78 -13.49
C PRO A 82 -5.64 4.45 -13.00
N ARG A 83 -4.86 3.76 -13.85
CA ARG A 83 -3.55 3.22 -13.45
C ARG A 83 -2.60 4.29 -12.93
N ASP A 84 -2.71 5.51 -13.41
CA ASP A 84 -1.90 6.67 -12.99
C ASP A 84 -2.14 7.09 -11.52
N TYR A 85 -3.23 6.63 -10.92
CA TYR A 85 -3.57 6.87 -9.50
C TYR A 85 -3.42 5.63 -8.62
N GLN A 86 -3.07 4.48 -9.20
CA GLN A 86 -2.81 3.26 -8.42
C GLN A 86 -1.40 3.33 -7.83
N LEU A 87 -1.30 3.52 -6.52
CA LEU A 87 -0.04 3.46 -5.80
C LEU A 87 0.31 2.00 -5.46
N GLU A 88 1.59 1.66 -5.52
CA GLU A 88 2.08 0.35 -5.04
C GLU A 88 1.65 0.12 -3.59
N GLY A 89 1.04 -1.04 -3.33
CA GLY A 89 0.54 -1.38 -2.00
C GLY A 89 -0.76 -0.69 -1.58
N LEU A 90 -1.42 0.05 -2.49
CA LEU A 90 -2.77 0.54 -2.25
C LEU A 90 -3.69 -0.63 -1.91
N VAL A 91 -4.37 -0.54 -0.77
CA VAL A 91 -5.34 -1.54 -0.32
C VAL A 91 -6.74 -0.96 -0.47
N VAL A 92 -7.62 -1.71 -1.11
CA VAL A 92 -9.04 -1.38 -1.25
C VAL A 92 -9.86 -2.39 -0.46
N GLU A 93 -10.48 -1.94 0.63
CA GLU A 93 -11.39 -2.75 1.44
C GLU A 93 -12.84 -2.39 1.12
N ILE A 94 -13.67 -3.40 0.88
CA ILE A 94 -15.08 -3.24 0.53
C ILE A 94 -15.92 -4.06 1.52
N HIS A 95 -16.87 -3.40 2.17
CA HIS A 95 -17.81 -4.02 3.09
C HIS A 95 -19.24 -3.65 2.67
N ILE A 96 -20.06 -4.64 2.34
CA ILE A 96 -21.46 -4.47 1.98
C ILE A 96 -22.33 -5.15 3.03
N THR A 97 -23.34 -4.45 3.49
CA THR A 97 -24.44 -5.01 4.29
C THR A 97 -25.75 -4.64 3.62
N ASN A 98 -26.42 -5.63 3.04
CA ASN A 98 -27.66 -5.46 2.30
C ASN A 98 -28.90 -5.45 3.23
N CYS A 99 -30.00 -4.90 2.75
CA CYS A 99 -31.25 -4.81 3.50
C CYS A 99 -31.87 -6.18 3.82
N ASP A 100 -31.57 -7.23 3.04
CA ASP A 100 -31.94 -8.63 3.30
C ASP A 100 -31.05 -9.31 4.36
N GLY A 101 -30.03 -8.60 4.87
CA GLY A 101 -29.09 -9.12 5.86
C GLY A 101 -27.86 -9.83 5.27
N THR A 102 -27.77 -9.96 3.94
CA THR A 102 -26.56 -10.51 3.31
C THR A 102 -25.37 -9.57 3.51
N ARG A 103 -24.21 -10.15 3.76
CA ARG A 103 -22.95 -9.41 3.98
C ARG A 103 -21.89 -9.87 3.01
N HIS A 104 -21.07 -8.93 2.56
CA HIS A 104 -19.93 -9.20 1.70
C HIS A 104 -18.72 -8.39 2.16
N LYS A 105 -17.57 -9.03 2.24
CA LYS A 105 -16.28 -8.36 2.51
C LYS A 105 -15.26 -8.78 1.46
N LYS A 106 -14.55 -7.81 0.89
CA LYS A 106 -13.46 -8.05 -0.06
C LYS A 106 -12.31 -7.10 0.21
N ILE A 107 -11.09 -7.61 0.03
CA ILE A 107 -9.86 -6.82 0.13
C ILE A 107 -9.06 -7.06 -1.16
N HIS A 108 -8.70 -5.97 -1.81
CA HIS A 108 -7.83 -5.97 -2.99
C HIS A 108 -6.53 -5.22 -2.65
N ARG A 109 -5.40 -5.73 -3.15
CA ARG A 109 -4.10 -5.04 -3.12
C ARG A 109 -3.73 -4.69 -4.56
N MET A 110 -3.42 -3.41 -4.77
CA MET A 110 -3.15 -2.89 -6.10
C MET A 110 -1.64 -2.80 -6.35
N ASP A 111 -1.23 -3.11 -7.57
CA ASP A 111 0.12 -2.84 -8.06
C ASP A 111 0.04 -1.56 -8.90
N GLY A 112 0.67 -0.49 -8.43
CA GLY A 112 0.66 0.80 -9.13
C GLY A 112 1.61 0.85 -10.34
N PRO A 113 1.49 1.88 -11.20
CA PRO A 113 2.39 2.09 -12.34
C PRO A 113 3.82 2.40 -11.90
N ASP A 114 3.97 2.91 -10.68
CA ASP A 114 5.28 3.26 -10.10
C ASP A 114 5.99 2.08 -9.42
N SER A 115 5.42 0.86 -9.47
CA SER A 115 6.01 -0.28 -8.76
C SER A 115 7.46 -0.56 -9.17
N ASP A 116 7.77 -0.55 -10.47
CA ASP A 116 9.16 -0.75 -10.95
C ASP A 116 10.08 0.40 -10.54
N ARG A 117 9.59 1.65 -10.55
CA ARG A 117 10.34 2.82 -10.07
C ARG A 117 10.65 2.71 -8.58
N ILE A 118 9.66 2.34 -7.78
CA ILE A 118 9.81 2.13 -6.33
C ILE A 118 10.83 1.02 -6.05
N LEU A 119 10.74 -0.11 -6.75
CA LEU A 119 11.70 -1.21 -6.62
C LEU A 119 13.13 -0.78 -7.00
N ARG A 120 13.31 0.02 -8.05
CA ARG A 120 14.63 0.57 -8.44
C ARG A 120 15.18 1.54 -7.39
N GLN A 121 14.34 2.44 -6.87
CA GLN A 121 14.74 3.37 -5.84
C GLN A 121 15.13 2.65 -4.54
N SER A 122 14.38 1.63 -4.13
CA SER A 122 14.72 0.82 -2.95
C SER A 122 15.99 0.00 -3.16
N HIS A 123 16.23 -0.54 -4.37
CA HIS A 123 17.48 -1.22 -4.71
C HIS A 123 18.68 -0.28 -4.59
N ALA A 124 18.56 0.97 -5.05
CA ALA A 124 19.63 1.96 -4.91
C ALA A 124 19.99 2.27 -3.43
N ARG A 125 19.14 1.90 -2.48
CA ARG A 125 19.36 2.03 -1.04
C ARG A 125 20.05 0.81 -0.40
N SER A 126 20.36 -0.24 -1.17
CA SER A 126 21.13 -1.38 -0.66
C SER A 126 22.65 -1.23 -0.85
N ILE A 127 23.10 -0.15 -1.46
CA ILE A 127 24.50 0.13 -1.73
C ILE A 127 24.94 1.31 -0.88
N ARG A 128 26.15 1.25 -0.30
CA ARG A 128 26.74 2.33 0.53
C ARG A 128 25.81 2.77 1.66
N ASN A 129 25.25 1.81 2.35
CA ASN A 129 24.07 1.97 3.18
C ASN A 129 24.34 1.88 4.70
N LYS A 130 25.61 1.74 5.13
CA LYS A 130 25.95 1.55 6.55
C LYS A 130 25.29 2.59 7.44
N GLU A 131 25.48 3.87 7.18
CA GLU A 131 24.93 4.96 7.99
C GLU A 131 23.40 4.95 8.06
N GLN A 132 22.74 4.58 6.94
CA GLN A 132 21.27 4.45 6.89
C GLN A 132 20.78 3.26 7.71
N LEU A 133 21.52 2.13 7.68
CA LEU A 133 21.16 0.95 8.46
C LEU A 133 21.35 1.18 9.95
N GLU A 134 22.36 1.95 10.36
CA GLU A 134 22.58 2.37 11.76
C GLU A 134 21.43 3.24 12.31
N GLN A 135 20.69 3.93 11.43
CA GLN A 135 19.52 4.74 11.77
C GLN A 135 18.21 3.95 11.70
N SER A 136 18.26 2.69 11.27
CA SER A 136 17.10 1.83 11.10
C SER A 136 16.77 1.05 12.34
N GLU A 137 15.48 0.81 12.60
CA GLU A 137 15.02 -0.10 13.64
C GLU A 137 14.96 -1.54 13.14
N ILE A 138 14.67 -1.72 11.85
CA ILE A 138 14.51 -3.01 11.21
C ILE A 138 15.12 -3.01 9.81
N CYS A 139 15.77 -4.12 9.45
CA CYS A 139 16.39 -4.36 8.15
C CYS A 139 15.78 -5.58 7.47
N GLY A 140 15.89 -5.64 6.15
CA GLY A 140 15.45 -6.79 5.37
C GLY A 140 16.37 -7.04 4.17
N CYS A 141 16.63 -8.31 3.91
CA CYS A 141 17.38 -8.75 2.74
C CYS A 141 16.42 -9.18 1.63
N PHE A 142 16.50 -8.57 0.46
CA PHE A 142 15.62 -8.96 -0.65
C PHE A 142 16.15 -10.15 -1.48
N SER A 143 17.32 -10.69 -1.16
CA SER A 143 17.76 -11.98 -1.71
C SER A 143 17.13 -13.16 -0.96
N CYS A 144 17.25 -13.22 0.38
CA CYS A 144 16.71 -14.33 1.18
C CYS A 144 15.34 -14.03 1.83
N CYS A 145 14.84 -12.79 1.74
CA CYS A 145 13.58 -12.30 2.32
C CYS A 145 13.51 -12.42 3.86
N ARG A 146 14.65 -12.47 4.56
CA ARG A 146 14.70 -12.40 6.03
C ARG A 146 14.64 -10.95 6.49
N ILE A 147 14.03 -10.77 7.66
CA ILE A 147 13.91 -9.51 8.36
C ILE A 147 14.61 -9.65 9.69
N PHE A 148 15.43 -8.66 10.07
CA PHE A 148 16.30 -8.73 11.23
C PHE A 148 16.67 -7.31 11.72
N PRO A 149 17.09 -7.12 12.97
CA PRO A 149 17.57 -5.83 13.46
C PRO A 149 18.94 -5.49 12.87
N PRO A 150 19.29 -4.21 12.70
CA PRO A 150 20.59 -3.79 12.16
C PRO A 150 21.79 -4.28 12.97
N SER A 151 21.62 -4.56 14.27
CA SER A 151 22.67 -5.08 15.15
C SER A 151 23.21 -6.47 14.77
N GLU A 152 22.49 -7.22 13.93
CA GLU A 152 22.96 -8.50 13.40
C GLU A 152 23.91 -8.38 12.21
N ILE A 153 24.05 -7.18 11.63
CA ILE A 153 24.95 -6.96 10.48
C ILE A 153 26.38 -6.80 10.98
N THR A 154 27.24 -7.74 10.64
CA THR A 154 28.67 -7.77 11.01
C THR A 154 29.60 -7.52 9.84
N ASP A 155 29.16 -7.90 8.64
CA ASP A 155 30.00 -7.93 7.45
C ASP A 155 29.62 -6.82 6.46
N TYR A 156 30.64 -6.17 5.91
CA TYR A 156 30.50 -5.04 5.01
C TYR A 156 31.51 -5.14 3.88
N ILE A 157 31.07 -4.89 2.66
CA ILE A 157 31.94 -4.60 1.52
C ILE A 157 32.61 -3.25 1.77
N PRO A 158 33.95 -3.12 1.52
CA PRO A 158 34.70 -1.90 1.80
C PRO A 158 34.49 -0.81 0.75
N ASP A 159 33.22 -0.48 0.51
CA ASP A 159 32.82 0.70 -0.28
C ASP A 159 32.96 1.97 0.56
N GLU A 160 32.80 3.12 -0.04
CA GLU A 160 32.81 4.42 0.65
C GLU A 160 31.47 5.16 0.40
N PRO A 161 30.54 5.25 1.37
CA PRO A 161 30.45 4.48 2.64
C PRO A 161 30.34 2.96 2.42
N PRO A 162 30.59 2.13 3.47
CA PRO A 162 30.50 0.67 3.35
C PRO A 162 29.09 0.15 2.99
N THR A 163 29.05 -0.94 2.22
CA THR A 163 27.81 -1.65 1.83
C THR A 163 27.63 -2.89 2.71
N ALA A 164 26.47 -3.03 3.33
CA ALA A 164 26.18 -4.15 4.22
C ALA A 164 25.93 -5.46 3.47
N GLU A 165 26.49 -6.56 3.95
CA GLU A 165 26.13 -7.91 3.57
C GLU A 165 25.08 -8.50 4.52
N CYS A 166 24.20 -9.32 3.97
CA CYS A 166 23.18 -9.98 4.77
C CYS A 166 23.82 -11.02 5.71
N PRO A 167 23.55 -11.00 7.05
CA PRO A 167 24.14 -11.94 7.99
C PRO A 167 23.75 -13.41 7.75
N TYR A 168 22.79 -13.66 6.86
CA TYR A 168 22.26 -15.00 6.60
C TYR A 168 22.61 -15.59 5.23
N CYS A 169 22.71 -14.77 4.21
CA CYS A 169 23.01 -15.26 2.84
C CYS A 169 24.21 -14.59 2.20
N HIS A 170 24.86 -13.65 2.92
CA HIS A 170 26.09 -12.96 2.52
C HIS A 170 25.98 -12.21 1.17
N ILE A 171 24.75 -11.80 0.81
CA ILE A 171 24.51 -10.98 -0.39
C ILE A 171 24.28 -9.52 0.04
N ASP A 172 24.80 -8.58 -0.73
CA ASP A 172 24.71 -7.13 -0.55
C ASP A 172 23.33 -6.54 -0.91
N SER A 173 22.29 -7.19 -0.45
CA SER A 173 20.88 -6.89 -0.76
C SER A 173 20.07 -6.48 0.46
N VAL A 174 20.68 -5.74 1.38
CA VAL A 174 20.07 -5.30 2.62
C VAL A 174 19.54 -3.87 2.48
N ILE A 175 18.30 -3.64 2.93
CA ILE A 175 17.71 -2.31 3.08
C ILE A 175 17.13 -2.16 4.49
N GLY A 176 17.15 -0.95 5.03
CA GLY A 176 16.56 -0.61 6.33
C GLY A 176 15.31 0.27 6.19
N ASP A 177 14.49 0.32 7.23
CA ASP A 177 13.26 1.17 7.24
C ASP A 177 13.58 2.67 7.23
N ALA A 178 14.75 3.10 7.70
CA ALA A 178 15.23 4.48 7.53
C ALA A 178 15.42 4.89 6.05
N SER A 179 15.38 3.92 5.11
CA SER A 179 15.31 4.21 3.67
C SER A 179 13.98 4.82 3.24
N GLY A 180 12.95 4.75 4.08
CA GLY A 180 11.57 5.14 3.78
C GLY A 180 10.79 4.09 2.99
N PHE A 181 11.36 2.90 2.74
CA PHE A 181 10.67 1.79 2.09
C PHE A 181 10.21 0.74 3.11
N PRO A 182 9.10 0.02 2.83
CA PRO A 182 8.56 -0.94 3.79
C PRO A 182 9.43 -2.18 3.90
N ILE A 183 9.80 -2.56 5.13
CA ILE A 183 10.53 -3.80 5.40
C ILE A 183 9.51 -4.90 5.70
N THR A 184 8.82 -5.36 4.66
CA THR A 184 7.84 -6.45 4.74
C THR A 184 8.23 -7.62 3.84
N LYS A 185 7.80 -8.84 4.21
CA LYS A 185 8.07 -10.03 3.40
C LYS A 185 7.51 -9.91 1.98
N GLU A 186 6.36 -9.26 1.82
CA GLU A 186 5.72 -9.02 0.53
C GLU A 186 6.57 -8.11 -0.35
N PHE A 187 7.07 -7.01 0.22
CA PHE A 187 7.92 -6.06 -0.50
C PHE A 187 9.27 -6.69 -0.87
N LEU A 188 9.91 -7.36 0.08
CA LEU A 188 11.18 -8.07 -0.17
C LEU A 188 11.05 -9.15 -1.25
N LYS A 189 9.92 -9.88 -1.29
CA LYS A 189 9.64 -10.85 -2.37
C LYS A 189 9.47 -10.19 -3.74
N LYS A 190 8.86 -9.00 -3.81
CA LYS A 190 8.77 -8.23 -5.06
C LYS A 190 10.15 -7.77 -5.51
N MET A 191 10.97 -7.26 -4.59
CA MET A 191 12.37 -6.93 -4.84
C MET A 191 13.16 -8.15 -5.35
N LYS A 192 13.03 -9.29 -4.65
CA LYS A 192 13.67 -10.54 -5.08
C LYS A 192 13.29 -10.91 -6.51
N LYS A 193 11.99 -10.98 -6.82
CA LYS A 193 11.50 -11.32 -8.16
C LYS A 193 12.04 -10.39 -9.26
N ARG A 194 12.39 -9.14 -8.90
CA ARG A 194 12.87 -8.14 -9.85
C ARG A 194 14.39 -8.26 -10.10
N TRP A 195 15.17 -8.71 -9.11
CA TRP A 195 16.63 -8.63 -9.13
C TRP A 195 17.33 -10.00 -9.09
N PHE A 196 16.61 -11.05 -8.71
CA PHE A 196 17.02 -12.45 -8.64
C PHE A 196 15.99 -13.35 -9.32
#